data_9b751b5a639e54a97b498274eea46715
#
_entry.id   9b751b5a639e54a97b498274eea46715
#
_cell.length_a   1.000
_cell.length_b   1.000
_cell.length_c   1.000
_cell.angle_alpha   90.00
_cell.angle_beta   90.00
_cell.angle_gamma   90.00
#
_symmetry.space_group_name_H-M   'P 1'
#
loop_
_entity.id
_entity.type
_entity.pdbx_description
1 polymer ?
#
loop_
_entity_poly.entity_id
_entity_poly.type
_entity_poly.pdbx_seq_one_letter_code
_entity_poly.pdbx_strand_id
1 'polypeptide(L)' 'MKEKWESAKWRKSVISDTGGCVEVAFAGGAIGVRDTKAKGAGPILEFNEREWRAFIEGARRGEFDYELLSSSE' A
#
# COMPACT_ATOMS: atom_id res chain seq x y z
N MET A 1 13.01 2.52 -10.32
CA MET A 1 12.62 2.50 -11.73
C MET A 1 11.21 2.00 -11.85
N LYS A 2 10.45 2.58 -12.75
CA LYS A 2 9.03 2.22 -12.88
C LYS A 2 8.79 0.96 -13.66
N GLU A 3 9.81 0.48 -14.41
CA GLU A 3 9.61 -0.67 -15.26
C GLU A 3 9.15 -1.91 -14.51
N LYS A 4 9.73 -2.14 -13.33
CA LYS A 4 9.35 -3.33 -12.58
C LYS A 4 7.91 -3.24 -12.10
N TRP A 5 7.42 -2.03 -11.86
CA TRP A 5 6.07 -1.85 -11.37
C TRP A 5 5.03 -1.93 -12.49
N GLU A 6 5.44 -1.70 -13.74
CA GLU A 6 4.51 -1.75 -14.85
C GLU A 6 4.02 -3.17 -15.14
N SER A 7 4.85 -4.17 -14.85
CA SER A 7 4.45 -5.56 -15.06
C SER A 7 4.05 -6.24 -13.76
N ALA A 8 4.03 -5.53 -12.65
CA ALA A 8 3.68 -6.10 -11.36
C ALA A 8 2.18 -6.37 -11.30
N LYS A 9 1.81 -7.30 -10.44
CA LYS A 9 0.40 -7.62 -10.20
C LYS A 9 -0.07 -6.83 -8.99
N TRP A 10 -0.78 -5.76 -9.24
CA TRP A 10 -1.30 -4.91 -8.19
C TRP A 10 -2.61 -5.47 -7.67
N ARG A 11 -2.80 -5.41 -6.36
CA ARG A 11 -4.03 -5.89 -5.75
C ARG A 11 -4.53 -4.91 -4.70
N LYS A 12 -5.84 -4.89 -4.53
CA LYS A 12 -6.51 -4.11 -3.49
C LYS A 12 -7.14 -5.07 -2.51
N SER A 13 -7.52 -4.55 -1.33
CA SER A 13 -8.31 -5.34 -0.41
C SER A 13 -9.64 -5.73 -1.07
N VAL A 14 -10.13 -6.92 -0.75
CA VAL A 14 -11.42 -7.37 -1.29
C VAL A 14 -12.58 -6.52 -0.77
N ILE A 15 -12.36 -5.77 0.29
CA ILE A 15 -13.39 -4.89 0.83
C ILE A 15 -13.29 -3.47 0.30
N SER A 16 -12.33 -3.22 -0.62
CA SER A 16 -12.24 -1.91 -1.24
C SER A 16 -13.45 -1.65 -2.12
N ASP A 17 -13.90 -0.42 -2.10
CA ASP A 17 -15.06 0.00 -2.87
C ASP A 17 -14.59 0.74 -4.12
N THR A 18 -15.53 1.26 -4.89
CA THR A 18 -15.21 2.12 -6.03
C THR A 18 -14.68 3.46 -5.50
N GLY A 19 -14.02 4.19 -6.36
CA GLY A 19 -13.40 5.45 -5.97
C GLY A 19 -11.93 5.24 -5.73
N GLY A 20 -11.34 5.95 -4.81
CA GLY A 20 -9.92 5.81 -4.51
C GLY A 20 -9.63 4.59 -3.66
N CYS A 21 -8.59 3.86 -3.99
CA CYS A 21 -8.19 2.66 -3.26
C CYS A 21 -6.67 2.65 -3.10
N VAL A 22 -6.22 1.92 -2.09
CA VAL A 22 -4.80 1.62 -1.94
C VAL A 22 -4.54 0.29 -2.61
N GLU A 23 -3.53 0.23 -3.47
CA GLU A 23 -3.16 -1.05 -4.04
C GLU A 23 -1.69 -1.34 -3.83
N VAL A 24 -1.36 -2.61 -3.78
CA VAL A 24 -0.06 -3.11 -3.34
C VAL A 24 0.42 -4.17 -4.31
N ALA A 25 1.73 -4.19 -4.58
CA ALA A 25 2.33 -5.19 -5.46
C ALA A 25 3.71 -5.55 -4.95
N PHE A 26 4.18 -6.70 -5.41
CA PHE A 26 5.54 -7.16 -5.14
C PHE A 26 6.30 -7.20 -6.46
N ALA A 27 7.47 -6.61 -6.48
CA ALA A 27 8.33 -6.66 -7.65
C ALA A 27 9.76 -6.38 -7.24
N GLY A 28 10.70 -7.14 -7.79
CA GLY A 28 12.12 -6.91 -7.56
C GLY A 28 12.52 -6.96 -6.10
N GLY A 29 11.85 -7.81 -5.31
CA GLY A 29 12.17 -7.95 -3.89
C GLY A 29 11.61 -6.85 -3.02
N ALA A 30 10.78 -5.97 -3.56
CA ALA A 30 10.23 -4.84 -2.81
C ALA A 30 8.71 -4.86 -2.88
N ILE A 31 8.10 -4.20 -1.90
CA ILE A 31 6.66 -3.98 -1.89
C ILE A 31 6.41 -2.55 -2.36
N GLY A 32 5.51 -2.40 -3.33
CA GLY A 32 5.08 -1.09 -3.79
C GLY A 32 3.68 -0.80 -3.32
N VAL A 33 3.44 0.45 -2.93
CA VAL A 33 2.12 0.91 -2.47
C VAL A 33 1.78 2.18 -3.22
N ARG A 34 0.57 2.25 -3.74
CA ARG A 34 0.14 3.46 -4.45
C ARG A 34 -1.37 3.65 -4.30
N ASP A 35 -1.78 4.87 -4.60
CA ASP A 35 -3.20 5.24 -4.64
C ASP A 35 -3.71 5.06 -6.06
N THR A 36 -4.87 4.43 -6.21
CA THR A 36 -5.41 4.20 -7.54
C THR A 36 -5.98 5.46 -8.18
N LYS A 37 -6.17 6.52 -7.41
CA LYS A 37 -6.78 7.75 -7.95
C LYS A 37 -5.97 8.34 -9.10
N ALA A 38 -4.66 8.11 -9.11
CA ALA A 38 -3.80 8.64 -10.16
C ALA A 38 -3.69 7.68 -11.35
N LYS A 39 -4.43 6.59 -11.36
CA LYS A 39 -4.51 5.65 -12.47
C LYS A 39 -3.13 5.15 -12.91
N GLY A 40 -2.29 4.85 -11.95
CA GLY A 40 -0.95 4.34 -12.22
C GLY A 40 0.09 5.40 -12.50
N ALA A 41 -0.30 6.67 -12.56
CA ALA A 41 0.63 7.75 -12.86
C ALA A 41 1.19 8.44 -11.63
N GLY A 42 0.66 8.11 -10.44
CA GLY A 42 1.12 8.75 -9.23
C GLY A 42 2.36 8.10 -8.66
N PRO A 43 2.84 8.61 -7.53
CA PRO A 43 4.04 8.06 -6.91
C PRO A 43 3.81 6.67 -6.35
N ILE A 44 4.89 5.91 -6.28
CA ILE A 44 4.88 4.58 -5.69
C ILE A 44 5.83 4.60 -4.51
N LEU A 45 5.32 4.23 -3.33
CA LEU A 45 6.16 4.06 -2.15
C LEU A 45 6.72 2.65 -2.15
N GLU A 46 8.00 2.52 -1.86
CA GLU A 46 8.66 1.21 -1.87
C GLU A 46 9.14 0.87 -0.47
N PHE A 47 8.94 -0.38 -0.11
CA PHE A 47 9.33 -0.88 1.20
C PHE A 47 10.03 -2.22 1.05
N ASN A 48 11.01 -2.50 1.91
CA ASN A 48 11.65 -3.79 1.93
C ASN A 48 10.81 -4.76 2.79
N GLU A 49 11.25 -6.01 2.82
CA GLU A 49 10.50 -7.04 3.52
C GLU A 49 10.32 -6.73 5.00
N ARG A 50 11.38 -6.28 5.65
CA ARG A 50 11.33 -6.00 7.09
C ARG A 50 10.35 -4.88 7.40
N GLU A 51 10.43 -3.80 6.62
CA GLU A 51 9.51 -2.68 6.80
C GLU A 51 8.06 -3.11 6.60
N TRP A 52 7.83 -3.90 5.57
CA TRP A 52 6.47 -4.31 5.25
C TRP A 52 5.89 -5.23 6.30
N ARG A 53 6.69 -6.20 6.76
CA ARG A 53 6.22 -7.12 7.81
C ARG A 53 5.89 -6.37 9.10
N ALA A 54 6.71 -5.39 9.46
CA ALA A 54 6.45 -4.59 10.65
C ALA A 54 5.18 -3.78 10.50
N PHE A 55 4.97 -3.19 9.32
CA PHE A 55 3.77 -2.42 9.06
C PHE A 55 2.51 -3.29 9.16
N ILE A 56 2.54 -4.46 8.54
CA ILE A 56 1.38 -5.35 8.57
C ILE A 56 1.08 -5.80 10.00
N GLU A 57 2.11 -6.10 10.77
CA GLU A 57 1.89 -6.51 12.15
C GLU A 57 1.28 -5.37 12.96
N GLY A 58 1.78 -4.14 12.77
CA GLY A 58 1.19 -3.00 13.45
C GLY A 58 -0.26 -2.79 13.07
N ALA A 59 -0.57 -2.97 11.77
CA ALA A 59 -1.96 -2.84 11.30
C ALA A 59 -2.85 -3.89 11.95
N ARG A 60 -2.37 -5.13 12.07
CA ARG A 60 -3.14 -6.18 12.72
C ARG A 60 -3.46 -5.86 14.17
N ARG A 61 -2.58 -5.14 14.81
CA ARG A 61 -2.73 -4.78 16.23
C ARG A 61 -3.54 -3.51 16.43
N GLY A 62 -4.06 -2.94 15.34
CA GLY A 62 -4.89 -1.75 15.41
C GLY A 62 -4.12 -0.46 15.62
N GLU A 63 -2.80 -0.49 15.45
CA GLU A 63 -1.97 0.68 15.73
C GLU A 63 -2.20 1.81 14.73
N PHE A 64 -2.73 1.49 13.55
CA PHE A 64 -2.92 2.47 12.49
C PHE A 64 -4.39 2.63 12.11
N ASP A 65 -5.29 2.25 13.00
CA ASP A 65 -6.71 2.41 12.72
C ASP A 65 -7.04 3.88 12.57
N TYR A 66 -7.96 4.17 11.66
CA TYR A 66 -8.32 5.55 11.35
C TYR A 66 -8.71 6.32 12.60
N GLU A 67 -9.53 5.69 13.46
CA GLU A 67 -10.02 6.37 14.67
C GLU A 67 -8.89 6.73 15.60
N LEU A 68 -7.91 5.83 15.71
CA LEU A 68 -6.78 6.10 16.58
C LEU A 68 -5.94 7.25 16.05
N LEU A 69 -5.65 7.23 14.75
CA LEU A 69 -4.80 8.26 14.17
C LEU A 69 -5.48 9.62 14.17
N SER A 70 -6.76 9.64 13.84
CA SER A 70 -7.47 10.90 13.75
C SER A 70 -7.63 11.56 15.11
N SER A 71 -7.69 10.78 16.18
CA SER A 71 -7.83 11.34 17.53
C SER A 71 -6.53 11.91 18.07
N SER A 72 -5.41 11.65 17.41
CA SER A 72 -4.09 12.15 17.81
C SER A 72 -3.77 13.52 17.23
N GLU A 73 -4.60 14.01 16.35
CA GLU A 73 -4.34 15.27 15.65
C GLU A 73 -4.48 16.48 16.54
#